data_a273a5c05e033ee885ce30c0d4f83330
#
_entry.id   a273a5c05e033ee885ce30c0d4f83330
#
_cell.length_a   1.000
_cell.length_b   1.000
_cell.length_c   1.000
_cell.angle_alpha   90.00
_cell.angle_beta   90.00
_cell.angle_gamma   90.00
#
_symmetry.space_group_name_H-M   'P 1'
#
loop_
_entity.id
_entity.type
_entity.pdbx_description
1 polymer ?
#
loop_
_entity_poly.entity_id
_entity_poly.type
_entity_poly.pdbx_seq_one_letter_code
_entity_poly.pdbx_strand_id
1 'polypeptide(L)'
;MNSMRRRLLIMLALILLTCQLMSAIWLWHESREQIGFLVNETLTAKSRNQHVENEIREAIASLLLPSLVMVGFTLFLSFWAISWIIRPLNALQTSLAERSADNLTPLPIYSEMEEIVAVTRAMNQLLARLNQTLQQERLFTADAAHELRTPLAGLRLHLELMAQQEIKQAPMLVARIDQLMHVVEQLLMLSRAGQALASGHYQTLSWQQDIFLPLQAEMGELLKQRQQTLIWAQQTLSVQGDAVLLRLMVRNLLENASRYSPEGSQVTLLLQAQQGGSLLVIRDEGPGIDEETADELTQAFHRRDRRYGGSGLGLNIVLRILQLHGGRLQLGNRQDRSGLEAQCWLPATLN
;
A
#
# COMPACT_ATOMS: atom_id res chain seq x y z
N MET A 1 32.36 -5.81 -17.61
CA MET A 1 31.64 -7.00 -18.13
C MET A 1 31.43 -8.02 -17.01
N ASN A 2 30.43 -7.77 -16.18
CA ASN A 2 30.09 -8.59 -14.99
C ASN A 2 28.77 -9.32 -15.18
N SER A 3 28.66 -10.11 -16.26
CA SER A 3 27.43 -10.87 -16.51
C SER A 3 27.29 -12.04 -15.55
N MET A 4 26.09 -12.23 -14.99
CA MET A 4 25.72 -13.34 -14.12
C MET A 4 26.09 -14.70 -14.77
N ARG A 5 25.83 -14.84 -16.06
CA ARG A 5 26.18 -16.01 -16.86
C ARG A 5 27.69 -16.30 -16.85
N ARG A 6 28.54 -15.28 -16.99
CA ARG A 6 29.99 -15.44 -16.96
C ARG A 6 30.51 -15.83 -15.58
N ARG A 7 30.01 -15.21 -14.51
CA ARG A 7 30.38 -15.56 -13.13
C ARG A 7 29.96 -16.99 -12.80
N LEU A 8 28.77 -17.41 -13.22
CA LEU A 8 28.25 -18.76 -13.02
C LEU A 8 29.09 -19.80 -13.77
N LEU A 9 29.44 -19.53 -15.06
CA LEU A 9 30.30 -20.39 -15.84
C LEU A 9 31.72 -20.50 -15.28
N ILE A 10 32.30 -19.38 -14.78
CA ILE A 10 33.65 -19.39 -14.16
C ILE A 10 33.62 -20.19 -12.88
N MET A 11 32.61 -19.97 -11.99
CA MET A 11 32.48 -20.76 -10.76
C MET A 11 32.29 -22.24 -11.04
N LEU A 12 31.42 -22.59 -12.00
CA LEU A 12 31.19 -24.00 -12.37
C LEU A 12 32.45 -24.65 -12.94
N ALA A 13 33.17 -23.96 -13.81
CA ALA A 13 34.43 -24.40 -14.35
C ALA A 13 35.51 -24.56 -13.27
N LEU A 14 35.55 -23.67 -12.29
CA LEU A 14 36.50 -23.70 -11.17
C LEU A 14 36.18 -24.87 -10.22
N ILE A 15 34.90 -25.12 -9.92
CA ILE A 15 34.43 -26.27 -9.15
C ILE A 15 34.77 -27.57 -9.85
N LEU A 16 34.52 -27.68 -11.15
CA LEU A 16 34.85 -28.86 -11.95
C LEU A 16 36.36 -29.10 -12.00
N LEU A 17 37.14 -28.02 -12.19
CA LEU A 17 38.60 -28.12 -12.26
C LEU A 17 39.20 -28.57 -10.90
N THR A 18 38.74 -28.01 -9.80
CA THR A 18 39.22 -28.40 -8.45
C THR A 18 38.82 -29.84 -8.13
N CYS A 19 37.63 -30.28 -8.50
CA CYS A 19 37.21 -31.67 -8.36
C CYS A 19 38.04 -32.62 -9.19
N GLN A 20 38.34 -32.29 -10.47
CA GLN A 20 39.19 -33.08 -11.33
C GLN A 20 40.64 -33.16 -10.84
N LEU A 21 41.22 -32.08 -10.37
CA LEU A 21 42.56 -32.05 -9.80
C LEU A 21 42.65 -32.91 -8.55
N MET A 22 41.68 -32.79 -7.62
CA MET A 22 41.66 -33.64 -6.42
C MET A 22 41.51 -35.13 -6.78
N SER A 23 40.65 -35.45 -7.73
CA SER A 23 40.49 -36.83 -8.23
C SER A 23 41.75 -37.37 -8.84
N ALA A 24 42.43 -36.59 -9.70
CA ALA A 24 43.67 -36.98 -10.32
C ALA A 24 44.82 -37.18 -9.33
N ILE A 25 44.97 -36.30 -8.33
CA ILE A 25 45.98 -36.44 -7.24
C ILE A 25 45.73 -37.69 -6.44
N TRP A 26 44.44 -37.95 -6.07
CA TRP A 26 44.06 -39.15 -5.35
C TRP A 26 44.36 -40.44 -6.12
N LEU A 27 43.93 -40.52 -7.37
CA LEU A 27 44.20 -41.63 -8.27
C LEU A 27 45.72 -41.88 -8.46
N TRP A 28 46.49 -40.80 -8.54
CA TRP A 28 47.95 -40.89 -8.65
C TRP A 28 48.59 -41.45 -7.38
N HIS A 29 48.13 -41.02 -6.22
CA HIS A 29 48.60 -41.50 -4.91
C HIS A 29 48.25 -42.97 -4.73
N GLU A 30 47.02 -43.37 -5.00
CA GLU A 30 46.52 -44.75 -4.89
C GLU A 30 47.27 -45.67 -5.87
N SER A 31 47.43 -45.24 -7.14
CA SER A 31 48.19 -46.04 -8.16
C SER A 31 49.63 -46.25 -7.77
N ARG A 32 50.24 -45.27 -7.08
CA ARG A 32 51.62 -45.40 -6.65
C ARG A 32 51.79 -46.41 -5.47
N GLU A 33 50.86 -46.48 -4.59
CA GLU A 33 50.83 -47.48 -3.52
C GLU A 33 50.59 -48.90 -4.07
N GLN A 34 49.62 -49.07 -4.99
CA GLN A 34 49.35 -50.37 -5.61
C GLN A 34 50.56 -50.91 -6.45
N ILE A 35 51.26 -50.06 -7.14
CA ILE A 35 52.47 -50.44 -7.90
C ILE A 35 53.58 -50.85 -6.90
N GLY A 36 53.69 -50.19 -5.75
CA GLY A 36 54.66 -50.54 -4.70
C GLY A 36 54.44 -51.96 -4.10
N PHE A 37 53.16 -52.36 -3.96
CA PHE A 37 52.78 -53.70 -3.48
C PHE A 37 53.04 -54.80 -4.55
N LEU A 38 52.75 -54.56 -5.80
CA LEU A 38 52.98 -55.54 -6.90
C LEU A 38 54.45 -55.86 -7.13
N VAL A 39 55.34 -54.94 -6.81
CA VAL A 39 56.83 -55.17 -6.95
C VAL A 39 57.41 -55.98 -5.81
N ASN A 40 56.69 -56.19 -4.68
CA ASN A 40 57.23 -56.82 -3.48
C ASN A 40 56.67 -58.25 -3.25
N GLU A 41 56.20 -58.97 -4.29
CA GLU A 41 55.61 -60.33 -4.19
C GLU A 41 56.59 -61.42 -3.99
N THR A 42 56.73 -61.92 -2.78
CA THR A 42 57.18 -63.30 -2.42
C THR A 42 56.22 -63.83 -1.40
N LEU A 43 55.01 -64.28 -1.74
CA LEU A 43 54.02 -64.81 -0.86
C LEU A 43 53.37 -66.12 -1.38
N THR A 44 53.29 -67.16 -0.46
CA THR A 44 52.79 -68.49 -0.70
C THR A 44 51.27 -68.58 -0.96
N ALA A 45 50.84 -69.52 -1.83
CA ALA A 45 49.48 -69.63 -2.42
C ALA A 45 48.31 -69.78 -1.42
N LYS A 46 48.50 -70.14 -0.12
CA LYS A 46 47.42 -70.35 0.84
C LYS A 46 46.98 -69.12 1.59
N SER A 47 47.78 -68.09 1.58
CA SER A 47 47.49 -66.77 2.15
C SER A 47 46.76 -65.85 1.14
N ARG A 48 46.75 -66.24 -0.13
CA ARG A 48 46.32 -65.41 -1.27
C ARG A 48 44.85 -65.04 -1.29
N ASN A 49 43.94 -65.97 -0.94
CA ASN A 49 42.51 -65.71 -1.02
C ASN A 49 41.98 -64.75 0.05
N GLN A 50 42.51 -64.89 1.31
CA GLN A 50 42.13 -63.96 2.40
C GLN A 50 42.74 -62.54 2.19
N HIS A 51 43.96 -62.48 1.65
CA HIS A 51 44.59 -61.21 1.30
C HIS A 51 43.87 -60.50 0.13
N VAL A 52 43.46 -61.23 -0.89
CA VAL A 52 42.70 -60.66 -2.04
C VAL A 52 41.36 -60.07 -1.61
N GLU A 53 40.62 -60.73 -0.72
CA GLU A 53 39.35 -60.18 -0.19
C GLU A 53 39.55 -58.90 0.65
N ASN A 54 40.61 -58.85 1.47
CA ASN A 54 40.94 -57.66 2.22
C ASN A 54 41.43 -56.50 1.35
N GLU A 55 42.29 -56.81 0.35
CA GLU A 55 42.76 -55.81 -0.61
C GLU A 55 41.63 -55.25 -1.49
N ILE A 56 40.68 -56.10 -1.92
CA ILE A 56 39.48 -55.64 -2.62
C ILE A 56 38.64 -54.74 -1.72
N ARG A 57 38.48 -55.06 -0.46
CA ARG A 57 37.72 -54.26 0.51
C ARG A 57 38.41 -52.92 0.81
N GLU A 58 39.73 -52.91 0.96
CA GLU A 58 40.55 -51.71 1.11
C GLU A 58 40.52 -50.83 -0.16
N ALA A 59 40.65 -51.44 -1.33
CA ALA A 59 40.57 -50.74 -2.62
C ALA A 59 39.17 -50.13 -2.87
N ILE A 60 38.09 -50.81 -2.49
CA ILE A 60 36.74 -50.27 -2.57
C ILE A 60 36.58 -49.14 -1.55
N ALA A 61 37.07 -49.27 -0.31
CA ALA A 61 36.98 -48.21 0.66
C ALA A 61 37.80 -46.98 0.31
N SER A 62 38.99 -47.17 -0.24
CA SER A 62 39.88 -46.09 -0.71
C SER A 62 39.32 -45.29 -1.88
N LEU A 63 38.46 -45.92 -2.72
CA LEU A 63 37.76 -45.23 -3.82
C LEU A 63 36.45 -44.63 -3.37
N LEU A 64 35.66 -45.30 -2.54
CA LEU A 64 34.31 -44.83 -2.13
C LEU A 64 34.38 -43.61 -1.19
N LEU A 65 35.24 -43.64 -0.19
CA LEU A 65 35.29 -42.59 0.83
C LEU A 65 35.68 -41.23 0.26
N PRO A 66 36.74 -41.10 -0.58
CA PRO A 66 37.06 -39.83 -1.21
C PRO A 66 36.04 -39.40 -2.25
N SER A 67 35.43 -40.35 -3.00
CA SER A 67 34.38 -39.96 -3.94
C SER A 67 33.15 -39.36 -3.23
N LEU A 68 32.75 -39.88 -2.08
CA LEU A 68 31.69 -39.35 -1.24
C LEU A 68 32.03 -37.96 -0.70
N VAL A 69 33.27 -37.76 -0.22
CA VAL A 69 33.76 -36.46 0.23
C VAL A 69 33.75 -35.44 -0.90
N MET A 70 34.21 -35.85 -2.10
CA MET A 70 34.19 -34.97 -3.28
C MET A 70 32.80 -34.57 -3.71
N VAL A 71 31.85 -35.52 -3.74
CA VAL A 71 30.45 -35.20 -4.04
C VAL A 71 29.88 -34.23 -3.01
N GLY A 72 30.11 -34.48 -1.72
CA GLY A 72 29.67 -33.56 -0.66
C GLY A 72 30.25 -32.15 -0.79
N PHE A 73 31.56 -32.06 -1.08
CA PHE A 73 32.25 -30.80 -1.28
C PHE A 73 31.73 -30.04 -2.54
N THR A 74 31.49 -30.76 -3.62
CA THR A 74 30.93 -30.18 -4.86
C THR A 74 29.53 -29.65 -4.63
N LEU A 75 28.68 -30.40 -3.93
CA LEU A 75 27.33 -29.98 -3.59
C LEU A 75 27.34 -28.74 -2.66
N PHE A 76 28.23 -28.73 -1.68
CA PHE A 76 28.42 -27.58 -0.78
C PHE A 76 28.84 -26.32 -1.54
N LEU A 77 29.87 -26.43 -2.40
CA LEU A 77 30.32 -25.29 -3.21
C LEU A 77 29.24 -24.81 -4.18
N SER A 78 28.51 -25.73 -4.80
CA SER A 78 27.39 -25.40 -5.71
C SER A 78 26.27 -24.68 -4.95
N PHE A 79 25.88 -25.19 -3.80
CA PHE A 79 24.87 -24.54 -2.94
C PHE A 79 25.32 -23.14 -2.51
N TRP A 80 26.57 -22.98 -2.09
CA TRP A 80 27.12 -21.69 -1.69
C TRP A 80 27.15 -20.70 -2.85
N ALA A 81 27.58 -21.13 -4.04
CA ALA A 81 27.65 -20.32 -5.24
C ALA A 81 26.25 -19.85 -5.70
N ILE A 82 25.28 -20.78 -5.73
CA ILE A 82 23.89 -20.47 -6.08
C ILE A 82 23.28 -19.48 -5.07
N SER A 83 23.47 -19.73 -3.78
CA SER A 83 22.96 -18.86 -2.72
C SER A 83 23.55 -17.44 -2.82
N TRP A 84 24.83 -17.31 -3.16
CA TRP A 84 25.50 -16.01 -3.32
C TRP A 84 24.97 -15.24 -4.52
N ILE A 85 24.66 -15.94 -5.63
CA ILE A 85 24.11 -15.33 -6.85
C ILE A 85 22.65 -14.92 -6.68
N ILE A 86 21.85 -15.67 -5.90
CA ILE A 86 20.42 -15.42 -5.69
C ILE A 86 20.16 -14.34 -4.64
N ARG A 87 21.06 -14.12 -3.68
CA ARG A 87 20.90 -13.12 -2.60
C ARG A 87 20.44 -11.73 -3.08
N PRO A 88 21.07 -11.08 -4.07
CA PRO A 88 20.64 -9.76 -4.50
C PRO A 88 19.26 -9.75 -5.18
N LEU A 89 18.85 -10.87 -5.78
CA LEU A 89 17.52 -11.02 -6.36
C LEU A 89 16.44 -11.08 -5.25
N ASN A 90 16.72 -11.83 -4.20
CA ASN A 90 15.82 -11.90 -3.03
C ASN A 90 15.73 -10.54 -2.33
N ALA A 91 16.85 -9.81 -2.19
CA ALA A 91 16.83 -8.46 -1.61
C ALA A 91 15.98 -7.49 -2.44
N LEU A 92 16.06 -7.57 -3.78
CA LEU A 92 15.21 -6.80 -4.68
C LEU A 92 13.73 -7.17 -4.52
N GLN A 93 13.42 -8.47 -4.45
CA GLN A 93 12.07 -8.98 -4.22
C GLN A 93 11.47 -8.47 -2.89
N THR A 94 12.23 -8.57 -1.80
CA THR A 94 11.79 -8.09 -0.47
C THR A 94 11.54 -6.59 -0.50
N SER A 95 12.46 -5.80 -1.08
CA SER A 95 12.30 -4.35 -1.21
C SER A 95 11.09 -3.95 -2.06
N LEU A 96 10.67 -4.79 -3.00
CA LEU A 96 9.46 -4.56 -3.79
C LEU A 96 8.20 -4.97 -3.02
N ALA A 97 8.24 -6.10 -2.30
CA ALA A 97 7.10 -6.63 -1.55
C ALA A 97 6.73 -5.78 -0.34
N GLU A 98 7.71 -5.14 0.31
CA GLU A 98 7.51 -4.28 1.46
C GLU A 98 7.06 -2.85 1.09
N ARG A 99 7.03 -2.51 -0.21
CA ARG A 99 6.59 -1.18 -0.64
C ARG A 99 5.08 -1.05 -0.64
N SER A 100 4.61 0.06 -0.09
CA SER A 100 3.24 0.49 -0.31
C SER A 100 3.05 0.98 -1.76
N ALA A 101 1.81 0.95 -2.25
CA ALA A 101 1.47 1.37 -3.61
C ALA A 101 1.90 2.81 -3.95
N ASP A 102 2.09 3.64 -2.94
CA ASP A 102 2.44 5.06 -3.08
C ASP A 102 3.95 5.34 -2.97
N ASN A 103 4.75 4.34 -2.60
CA ASN A 103 6.21 4.50 -2.46
C ASN A 103 6.91 4.31 -3.81
N LEU A 104 7.04 5.39 -4.58
CA LEU A 104 7.69 5.43 -5.89
C LEU A 104 9.18 5.83 -5.84
N THR A 105 9.83 5.79 -4.66
CA THR A 105 11.25 6.10 -4.55
C THR A 105 12.10 5.11 -5.35
N PRO A 106 13.26 5.51 -5.90
CA PRO A 106 14.11 4.60 -6.65
C PRO A 106 14.54 3.39 -5.80
N LEU A 107 14.61 2.22 -6.43
CA LEU A 107 15.16 1.01 -5.83
C LEU A 107 16.68 1.14 -5.72
N PRO A 108 17.28 0.77 -4.57
CA PRO A 108 18.72 0.74 -4.42
C PRO A 108 19.34 -0.38 -5.28
N ILE A 109 20.59 -0.18 -5.70
CA ILE A 109 21.33 -1.16 -6.50
C ILE A 109 22.03 -2.12 -5.54
N TYR A 110 21.50 -3.33 -5.40
CA TYR A 110 22.04 -4.36 -4.48
C TYR A 110 23.17 -5.21 -5.06
N SER A 111 23.52 -5.04 -6.33
CA SER A 111 24.48 -5.91 -7.02
C SER A 111 25.24 -5.16 -8.10
N GLU A 112 26.48 -5.61 -8.36
CA GLU A 112 27.27 -5.17 -9.51
C GLU A 112 27.06 -6.01 -10.76
N MET A 113 26.13 -6.99 -10.72
CA MET A 113 25.82 -7.84 -11.87
C MET A 113 25.03 -7.04 -12.91
N GLU A 114 25.51 -7.03 -14.16
CA GLU A 114 24.92 -6.23 -15.23
C GLU A 114 23.43 -6.50 -15.43
N GLU A 115 23.00 -7.76 -15.33
CA GLU A 115 21.61 -8.17 -15.52
C GLU A 115 20.70 -7.63 -14.40
N ILE A 116 21.15 -7.68 -13.14
CA ILE A 116 20.39 -7.18 -11.99
C ILE A 116 20.35 -5.64 -12.03
N VAL A 117 21.47 -5.01 -12.35
CA VAL A 117 21.54 -3.56 -12.53
C VAL A 117 20.61 -3.11 -13.67
N ALA A 118 20.57 -3.83 -14.78
CA ALA A 118 19.70 -3.53 -15.92
C ALA A 118 18.22 -3.63 -15.54
N VAL A 119 17.81 -4.69 -14.82
CA VAL A 119 16.45 -4.86 -14.32
C VAL A 119 16.12 -3.75 -13.32
N THR A 120 16.98 -3.45 -12.34
CA THR A 120 16.75 -2.40 -11.36
C THR A 120 16.62 -1.03 -12.02
N ARG A 121 17.44 -0.72 -13.04
CA ARG A 121 17.32 0.53 -13.82
C ARG A 121 16.01 0.60 -14.60
N ALA A 122 15.60 -0.48 -15.27
CA ALA A 122 14.33 -0.52 -15.99
C ALA A 122 13.14 -0.30 -15.04
N MET A 123 13.17 -0.91 -13.86
CA MET A 123 12.15 -0.69 -12.83
C MET A 123 12.16 0.75 -12.32
N ASN A 124 13.34 1.33 -12.06
CA ASN A 124 13.45 2.72 -11.63
C ASN A 124 12.94 3.69 -12.70
N GLN A 125 13.15 3.40 -13.98
CA GLN A 125 12.58 4.19 -15.08
C GLN A 125 11.05 4.08 -15.12
N LEU A 126 10.48 2.90 -14.88
CA LEU A 126 9.04 2.71 -14.78
C LEU A 126 8.46 3.50 -13.60
N LEU A 127 9.07 3.39 -12.41
CA LEU A 127 8.67 4.14 -11.21
C LEU A 127 8.74 5.65 -11.44
N ALA A 128 9.81 6.13 -12.08
CA ALA A 128 9.96 7.55 -12.42
C ALA A 128 8.88 8.03 -13.41
N ARG A 129 8.57 7.25 -14.45
CA ARG A 129 7.47 7.57 -15.39
C ARG A 129 6.11 7.58 -14.69
N LEU A 130 5.83 6.59 -13.84
CA LEU A 130 4.59 6.51 -13.08
C LEU A 130 4.46 7.73 -12.16
N ASN A 131 5.53 8.08 -11.43
CA ASN A 131 5.56 9.27 -10.58
C ASN A 131 5.31 10.56 -11.38
N GLN A 132 5.95 10.70 -12.53
CA GLN A 132 5.74 11.85 -13.43
C GLN A 132 4.29 11.92 -13.92
N THR A 133 3.70 10.79 -14.34
CA THR A 133 2.29 10.76 -14.78
C THR A 133 1.35 11.15 -13.65
N LEU A 134 1.55 10.61 -12.45
CA LEU A 134 0.76 10.97 -11.28
C LEU A 134 0.91 12.45 -10.91
N GLN A 135 2.12 13.00 -11.00
CA GLN A 135 2.34 14.43 -10.77
C GLN A 135 1.65 15.29 -11.83
N GLN A 136 1.70 14.91 -13.10
CA GLN A 136 1.01 15.62 -14.18
C GLN A 136 -0.51 15.59 -14.00
N GLU A 137 -1.09 14.43 -13.66
CA GLU A 137 -2.52 14.30 -13.37
C GLU A 137 -2.94 15.21 -12.20
N ARG A 138 -2.09 15.28 -11.17
CA ARG A 138 -2.29 16.12 -9.99
C ARG A 138 -2.26 17.61 -10.32
N LEU A 139 -1.27 18.07 -11.09
CA LEU A 139 -1.16 19.44 -11.56
C LEU A 139 -2.35 19.80 -12.44
N PHE A 140 -2.72 18.93 -13.38
CA PHE A 140 -3.88 19.12 -14.24
C PHE A 140 -5.17 19.32 -13.43
N THR A 141 -5.39 18.51 -12.39
CA THR A 141 -6.57 18.63 -11.53
C THR A 141 -6.55 19.95 -10.76
N ALA A 142 -5.39 20.39 -10.28
CA ALA A 142 -5.24 21.66 -9.57
C ALA A 142 -5.47 22.87 -10.48
N ASP A 143 -4.91 22.85 -11.69
CA ASP A 143 -5.06 23.90 -12.69
C ASP A 143 -6.50 23.96 -13.20
N ALA A 144 -7.09 22.81 -13.57
CA ALA A 144 -8.47 22.73 -14.03
C ALA A 144 -9.46 23.33 -13.04
N ALA A 145 -9.21 23.15 -11.76
CA ALA A 145 -10.12 23.72 -10.78
C ALA A 145 -9.90 25.22 -10.56
N HIS A 146 -8.68 25.73 -10.69
CA HIS A 146 -8.45 27.17 -10.70
C HIS A 146 -9.14 27.83 -11.91
N GLU A 147 -8.99 27.21 -13.09
CA GLU A 147 -9.63 27.62 -14.34
C GLU A 147 -11.16 27.49 -14.33
N LEU A 148 -11.73 26.58 -13.51
CA LEU A 148 -13.18 26.47 -13.33
C LEU A 148 -13.73 27.47 -12.31
N ARG A 149 -12.98 27.82 -11.27
CA ARG A 149 -13.41 28.77 -10.22
C ARG A 149 -13.68 30.16 -10.81
N THR A 150 -12.81 30.64 -11.68
CA THR A 150 -12.90 31.99 -12.26
C THR A 150 -14.18 32.21 -13.08
N PRO A 151 -14.54 31.36 -14.08
CA PRO A 151 -15.79 31.53 -14.81
C PRO A 151 -17.03 31.28 -13.94
N LEU A 152 -16.98 30.35 -12.97
CA LEU A 152 -18.09 30.14 -12.06
C LEU A 152 -18.32 31.34 -11.15
N ALA A 153 -17.28 31.98 -10.65
CA ALA A 153 -17.38 33.24 -9.90
C ALA A 153 -17.96 34.37 -10.75
N GLY A 154 -17.56 34.49 -12.03
CA GLY A 154 -18.13 35.41 -12.98
C GLY A 154 -19.63 35.20 -13.24
N LEU A 155 -20.03 33.93 -13.44
CA LEU A 155 -21.43 33.55 -13.59
C LEU A 155 -22.25 33.84 -12.33
N ARG A 156 -21.70 33.57 -11.16
CA ARG A 156 -22.32 33.89 -9.87
C ARG A 156 -22.60 35.42 -9.77
N LEU A 157 -21.58 36.23 -10.04
CA LEU A 157 -21.72 37.69 -9.99
C LEU A 157 -22.81 38.20 -10.95
N HIS A 158 -22.86 37.67 -12.18
CA HIS A 158 -23.90 38.05 -13.15
C HIS A 158 -25.31 37.68 -12.65
N LEU A 159 -25.46 36.51 -12.05
CA LEU A 159 -26.74 36.05 -11.49
C LEU A 159 -27.14 36.84 -10.24
N GLU A 160 -26.19 37.26 -9.40
CA GLU A 160 -26.45 38.15 -8.26
C GLU A 160 -26.96 39.53 -8.74
N LEU A 161 -26.35 40.08 -9.81
CA LEU A 161 -26.84 41.30 -10.43
C LEU A 161 -28.25 41.14 -11.02
N MET A 162 -28.52 39.97 -11.65
CA MET A 162 -29.87 39.67 -12.14
C MET A 162 -30.89 39.47 -10.99
N ALA A 163 -30.46 38.92 -9.86
CA ALA A 163 -31.30 38.79 -8.67
C ALA A 163 -31.68 40.17 -8.09
N GLN A 164 -30.77 41.16 -8.12
CA GLN A 164 -31.05 42.53 -7.72
C GLN A 164 -32.09 43.24 -8.64
N GLN A 165 -32.24 42.71 -9.88
CA GLN A 165 -33.26 43.21 -10.85
C GLN A 165 -34.60 42.46 -10.71
N GLU A 166 -34.88 41.80 -9.59
CA GLU A 166 -36.10 41.05 -9.26
C GLU A 166 -36.42 39.87 -10.20
N ILE A 167 -35.45 39.32 -10.90
CA ILE A 167 -35.63 38.11 -11.70
C ILE A 167 -35.81 36.90 -10.78
N LYS A 168 -37.03 36.38 -10.70
CA LYS A 168 -37.47 35.33 -9.78
C LYS A 168 -36.63 34.02 -9.81
N GLN A 169 -35.94 33.76 -10.92
CA GLN A 169 -35.15 32.51 -11.08
C GLN A 169 -33.67 32.66 -10.65
N ALA A 170 -33.16 33.92 -10.53
CA ALA A 170 -31.77 34.18 -10.25
C ALA A 170 -31.26 33.62 -8.93
N PRO A 171 -31.98 33.72 -7.79
CA PRO A 171 -31.53 33.15 -6.51
C PRO A 171 -31.32 31.64 -6.57
N MET A 172 -32.18 30.89 -7.29
CA MET A 172 -32.04 29.46 -7.45
C MET A 172 -30.80 29.08 -8.27
N LEU A 173 -30.48 29.90 -9.29
CA LEU A 173 -29.27 29.68 -10.11
C LEU A 173 -28.00 30.05 -9.35
N VAL A 174 -28.00 31.11 -8.53
CA VAL A 174 -26.91 31.42 -7.60
C VAL A 174 -26.62 30.23 -6.67
N ALA A 175 -27.65 29.71 -6.00
CA ALA A 175 -27.49 28.57 -5.11
C ALA A 175 -26.90 27.32 -5.84
N ARG A 176 -27.26 27.10 -7.10
CA ARG A 176 -26.66 26.00 -7.90
C ARG A 176 -25.20 26.24 -8.25
N ILE A 177 -24.81 27.46 -8.55
CA ILE A 177 -23.40 27.81 -8.83
C ILE A 177 -22.58 27.69 -7.55
N ASP A 178 -23.08 28.17 -6.41
CA ASP A 178 -22.41 27.98 -5.11
C ASP A 178 -22.18 26.51 -4.79
N GLN A 179 -23.16 25.66 -5.09
CA GLN A 179 -23.03 24.23 -4.96
C GLN A 179 -21.95 23.63 -5.87
N LEU A 180 -21.88 24.07 -7.15
CA LEU A 180 -20.84 23.63 -8.08
C LEU A 180 -19.45 24.10 -7.65
N MET A 181 -19.30 25.34 -7.21
CA MET A 181 -18.04 25.86 -6.67
C MET A 181 -17.57 25.04 -5.47
N HIS A 182 -18.46 24.73 -4.55
CA HIS A 182 -18.14 23.89 -3.39
C HIS A 182 -17.65 22.50 -3.81
N VAL A 183 -18.28 21.85 -4.78
CA VAL A 183 -17.86 20.55 -5.32
C VAL A 183 -16.45 20.62 -5.94
N VAL A 184 -16.19 21.66 -6.73
CA VAL A 184 -14.86 21.87 -7.33
C VAL A 184 -13.80 22.07 -6.26
N GLU A 185 -14.08 22.86 -5.22
CA GLU A 185 -13.18 23.05 -4.08
C GLU A 185 -12.89 21.76 -3.31
N GLN A 186 -13.90 20.95 -3.07
CA GLN A 186 -13.73 19.65 -2.42
C GLN A 186 -12.87 18.69 -3.24
N LEU A 187 -13.08 18.62 -4.57
CA LEU A 187 -12.26 17.80 -5.47
C LEU A 187 -10.79 18.25 -5.49
N LEU A 188 -10.56 19.57 -5.46
CA LEU A 188 -9.22 20.14 -5.36
C LEU A 188 -8.51 19.76 -4.07
N MET A 189 -9.23 19.90 -2.95
CA MET A 189 -8.70 19.60 -1.65
C MET A 189 -8.30 18.13 -1.56
N LEU A 190 -9.13 17.22 -2.10
CA LEU A 190 -8.81 15.80 -2.21
C LEU A 190 -7.59 15.51 -3.08
N SER A 191 -7.47 16.18 -4.22
CA SER A 191 -6.32 16.03 -5.11
C SER A 191 -5.01 16.47 -4.42
N ARG A 192 -5.00 17.63 -3.76
CA ARG A 192 -3.83 18.15 -3.04
C ARG A 192 -3.44 17.32 -1.84
N ALA A 193 -4.41 16.86 -1.09
CA ALA A 193 -4.16 16.16 0.15
C ALA A 193 -3.79 14.68 -0.07
N GLY A 194 -4.23 14.06 -1.15
CA GLY A 194 -3.67 12.78 -1.60
C GLY A 194 -2.16 12.84 -1.84
N GLN A 195 -1.62 14.04 -2.13
CA GLN A 195 -0.17 14.26 -2.28
C GLN A 195 0.58 14.28 -0.96
N ALA A 196 0.05 14.98 0.04
CA ALA A 196 0.69 15.10 1.36
C ALA A 196 0.79 13.72 2.03
N LEU A 197 -0.24 12.90 1.88
CA LEU A 197 -0.28 11.53 2.39
C LEU A 197 0.67 10.59 1.61
N ALA A 198 0.73 10.70 0.29
CA ALA A 198 1.66 9.89 -0.54
C ALA A 198 3.15 10.24 -0.29
N SER A 199 3.45 11.43 0.22
CA SER A 199 4.81 11.83 0.62
C SER A 199 5.20 11.41 2.05
N GLY A 200 4.34 10.67 2.75
CA GLY A 200 4.60 10.17 4.11
C GLY A 200 4.53 11.24 5.22
N HIS A 201 3.95 12.40 4.93
CA HIS A 201 3.76 13.47 5.93
C HIS A 201 2.50 13.22 6.76
N TYR A 202 2.56 12.20 7.61
CA TYR A 202 1.51 11.94 8.59
C TYR A 202 1.83 12.65 9.90
N GLN A 203 0.81 13.29 10.47
CA GLN A 203 0.88 13.89 11.80
C GLN A 203 0.04 13.07 12.77
N THR A 204 0.51 12.95 14.00
CA THR A 204 -0.32 12.43 15.10
C THR A 204 -1.25 13.53 15.56
N LEU A 205 -2.54 13.34 15.34
CA LEU A 205 -3.60 14.32 15.58
C LEU A 205 -4.49 13.86 16.73
N SER A 206 -4.99 14.82 17.48
CA SER A 206 -6.06 14.59 18.47
C SER A 206 -7.42 14.78 17.79
N TRP A 207 -8.30 13.78 17.85
CA TRP A 207 -9.66 13.92 17.35
C TRP A 207 -10.38 15.13 17.94
N GLN A 208 -10.19 15.37 19.22
CA GLN A 208 -10.87 16.46 19.93
C GLN A 208 -10.33 17.84 19.55
N GLN A 209 -8.99 18.02 19.60
CA GLN A 209 -8.39 19.35 19.44
C GLN A 209 -8.22 19.73 17.96
N ASP A 210 -7.77 18.76 17.13
CA ASP A 210 -7.39 19.06 15.76
C ASP A 210 -8.54 18.88 14.77
N ILE A 211 -9.57 18.06 15.10
CA ILE A 211 -10.66 17.73 14.18
C ILE A 211 -12.00 18.31 14.67
N PHE A 212 -12.46 17.97 15.89
CA PHE A 212 -13.81 18.36 16.32
C PHE A 212 -13.90 19.82 16.72
N LEU A 213 -12.96 20.33 17.52
CA LEU A 213 -13.01 21.70 18.01
C LEU A 213 -13.08 22.76 16.89
N PRO A 214 -12.30 22.66 15.79
CA PRO A 214 -12.41 23.57 14.67
C PRO A 214 -13.77 23.50 13.92
N LEU A 215 -14.43 22.32 13.95
CA LEU A 215 -15.73 22.14 13.28
C LEU A 215 -16.92 22.56 14.12
N GLN A 216 -16.76 22.71 15.45
CA GLN A 216 -17.88 22.98 16.35
C GLN A 216 -18.64 24.26 16.02
N ALA A 217 -17.93 25.34 15.73
CA ALA A 217 -18.56 26.62 15.41
C ALA A 217 -19.35 26.57 14.08
N GLU A 218 -18.74 25.99 13.04
CA GLU A 218 -19.33 25.87 11.71
C GLU A 218 -20.54 24.94 11.69
N MET A 219 -20.40 23.76 12.29
CA MET A 219 -21.48 22.77 12.33
C MET A 219 -22.59 23.20 13.29
N GLY A 220 -22.26 23.90 14.38
CA GLY A 220 -23.24 24.45 15.31
C GLY A 220 -24.18 25.44 14.63
N GLU A 221 -23.65 26.34 13.77
CA GLU A 221 -24.47 27.28 13.03
C GLU A 221 -25.35 26.59 11.99
N LEU A 222 -24.80 25.62 11.25
CA LEU A 222 -25.52 24.86 10.23
C LEU A 222 -26.70 24.07 10.83
N LEU A 223 -26.49 23.37 11.94
CA LEU A 223 -27.55 22.59 12.60
C LEU A 223 -28.60 23.48 13.28
N LYS A 224 -28.19 24.61 13.83
CA LYS A 224 -29.09 25.59 14.46
C LYS A 224 -30.11 26.16 13.48
N GLN A 225 -29.73 26.39 12.19
CA GLN A 225 -30.66 26.83 11.15
C GLN A 225 -31.81 25.83 10.92
N ARG A 226 -31.59 24.54 11.23
CA ARG A 226 -32.60 23.49 11.13
C ARG A 226 -33.14 23.04 12.51
N GLN A 227 -32.88 23.80 13.55
CA GLN A 227 -33.27 23.50 14.94
C GLN A 227 -32.76 22.13 15.43
N GLN A 228 -31.70 21.59 14.79
CA GLN A 228 -31.11 20.32 15.12
C GLN A 228 -30.07 20.46 16.24
N THR A 229 -29.85 19.38 16.98
CA THR A 229 -28.83 19.31 18.04
C THR A 229 -27.73 18.34 17.65
N LEU A 230 -26.47 18.68 17.99
CA LEU A 230 -25.32 17.83 17.77
C LEU A 230 -24.68 17.45 19.08
N ILE A 231 -24.60 16.16 19.36
CA ILE A 231 -23.84 15.60 20.48
C ILE A 231 -22.47 15.21 20.02
N TRP A 232 -21.44 15.86 20.56
CA TRP A 232 -20.05 15.57 20.26
C TRP A 232 -19.49 14.46 21.14
N ALA A 233 -18.62 13.60 20.57
CA ALA A 233 -17.86 12.64 21.35
C ALA A 233 -16.94 13.35 22.35
N GLN A 234 -16.89 12.80 23.57
CA GLN A 234 -16.03 13.33 24.63
C GLN A 234 -14.71 12.58 24.80
N GLN A 235 -14.55 11.46 24.11
CA GLN A 235 -13.34 10.64 24.19
C GLN A 235 -12.15 11.30 23.50
N THR A 236 -11.00 11.26 24.16
CA THR A 236 -9.74 11.79 23.62
C THR A 236 -8.94 10.63 23.04
N LEU A 237 -8.94 10.52 21.72
CA LEU A 237 -8.15 9.53 20.97
C LEU A 237 -7.27 10.26 19.96
N SER A 238 -6.16 9.62 19.59
CA SER A 238 -5.28 10.10 18.54
C SER A 238 -5.45 9.28 17.26
N VAL A 239 -5.12 9.89 16.13
CA VAL A 239 -5.10 9.28 14.80
C VAL A 239 -3.93 9.83 14.02
N GLN A 240 -3.32 9.02 13.15
CA GLN A 240 -2.35 9.52 12.19
C GLN A 240 -3.03 9.93 10.90
N GLY A 241 -2.68 11.10 10.37
CA GLY A 241 -3.28 11.56 9.12
C GLY A 241 -3.06 13.04 8.83
N ASP A 242 -3.88 13.56 7.92
CA ASP A 242 -3.97 14.97 7.57
C ASP A 242 -5.20 15.61 8.23
N ALA A 243 -4.98 16.65 9.03
CA ALA A 243 -6.04 17.34 9.79
C ALA A 243 -7.12 17.96 8.88
N VAL A 244 -6.73 18.46 7.70
CA VAL A 244 -7.66 19.10 6.76
C VAL A 244 -8.59 18.07 6.15
N LEU A 245 -8.05 16.91 5.75
CA LEU A 245 -8.83 15.82 5.19
C LEU A 245 -9.78 15.19 6.21
N LEU A 246 -9.29 14.91 7.42
CA LEU A 246 -10.12 14.31 8.46
C LEU A 246 -11.24 15.27 8.88
N ARG A 247 -10.99 16.61 8.94
CA ARG A 247 -12.05 17.60 9.11
C ARG A 247 -13.05 17.58 7.97
N LEU A 248 -12.59 17.53 6.73
CA LEU A 248 -13.45 17.45 5.55
C LEU A 248 -14.33 16.19 5.58
N MET A 249 -13.78 15.05 5.99
CA MET A 249 -14.52 13.81 6.16
C MET A 249 -15.65 13.95 7.19
N VAL A 250 -15.33 14.41 8.39
CA VAL A 250 -16.31 14.60 9.48
C VAL A 250 -17.37 15.61 9.06
N ARG A 251 -16.99 16.73 8.46
CA ARG A 251 -17.90 17.74 7.93
C ARG A 251 -18.90 17.15 6.93
N ASN A 252 -18.43 16.41 5.91
CA ASN A 252 -19.31 15.79 4.92
C ASN A 252 -20.32 14.82 5.56
N LEU A 253 -19.89 14.06 6.54
CA LEU A 253 -20.79 13.15 7.28
C LEU A 253 -21.83 13.90 8.09
N LEU A 254 -21.44 14.97 8.80
CA LEU A 254 -22.35 15.79 9.59
C LEU A 254 -23.33 16.58 8.70
N GLU A 255 -22.87 17.12 7.57
CA GLU A 255 -23.74 17.76 6.59
C GLU A 255 -24.78 16.79 6.02
N ASN A 256 -24.36 15.55 5.71
CA ASN A 256 -25.29 14.50 5.27
C ASN A 256 -26.29 14.15 6.37
N ALA A 257 -25.84 13.92 7.59
CA ALA A 257 -26.69 13.64 8.74
C ALA A 257 -27.74 14.75 8.96
N SER A 258 -27.31 16.01 8.93
CA SER A 258 -28.20 17.15 9.05
C SER A 258 -29.23 17.24 7.91
N ARG A 259 -28.77 17.02 6.68
CA ARG A 259 -29.62 17.15 5.48
C ARG A 259 -30.73 16.11 5.41
N TYR A 260 -30.44 14.88 5.75
CA TYR A 260 -31.40 13.78 5.64
C TYR A 260 -32.26 13.60 6.89
N SER A 261 -31.90 14.23 8.00
CA SER A 261 -32.71 14.21 9.21
C SER A 261 -33.81 15.27 9.20
N PRO A 262 -34.93 15.02 9.91
CA PRO A 262 -35.97 16.02 10.11
C PRO A 262 -35.46 17.28 10.85
N GLU A 263 -36.20 18.37 10.75
CA GLU A 263 -35.97 19.54 11.60
C GLU A 263 -36.23 19.18 13.09
N GLY A 264 -35.44 19.74 13.99
CA GLY A 264 -35.53 19.45 15.42
C GLY A 264 -34.91 18.12 15.87
N SER A 265 -34.38 17.34 14.95
CA SER A 265 -33.75 16.04 15.25
C SER A 265 -32.36 16.14 15.88
N GLN A 266 -31.83 15.01 16.30
CA GLN A 266 -30.54 14.90 16.95
C GLN A 266 -29.53 14.15 16.07
N VAL A 267 -28.35 14.74 15.89
CA VAL A 267 -27.19 14.07 15.30
C VAL A 267 -26.22 13.72 16.42
N THR A 268 -25.74 12.49 16.46
CA THR A 268 -24.80 12.01 17.49
C THR A 268 -23.50 11.58 16.87
N LEU A 269 -22.40 12.11 17.38
CA LEU A 269 -21.05 11.72 16.99
C LEU A 269 -20.42 10.97 18.18
N LEU A 270 -20.04 9.72 17.94
CA LEU A 270 -19.37 8.85 18.91
C LEU A 270 -17.95 8.54 18.41
N LEU A 271 -17.02 8.42 19.33
CA LEU A 271 -15.66 8.02 19.06
C LEU A 271 -15.28 6.89 20.02
N GLN A 272 -14.78 5.78 19.51
CA GLN A 272 -14.45 4.60 20.29
C GLN A 272 -13.07 4.08 19.92
N ALA A 273 -12.31 3.59 20.89
CA ALA A 273 -11.10 2.83 20.62
C ALA A 273 -11.49 1.43 20.12
N GLN A 274 -10.94 1.02 19.00
CA GLN A 274 -11.13 -0.30 18.42
C GLN A 274 -9.78 -0.91 18.12
N GLN A 275 -9.69 -2.26 17.99
CA GLN A 275 -8.43 -2.96 17.76
C GLN A 275 -7.61 -2.31 16.64
N GLY A 276 -6.42 -1.81 16.99
CA GLY A 276 -5.48 -1.19 16.07
C GLY A 276 -5.85 0.21 15.58
N GLY A 277 -6.89 0.86 16.13
CA GLY A 277 -7.28 2.18 15.67
C GLY A 277 -8.43 2.84 16.42
N SER A 278 -9.13 3.75 15.76
CA SER A 278 -10.30 4.47 16.25
C SER A 278 -11.49 4.25 15.33
N LEU A 279 -12.67 4.09 15.92
CA LEU A 279 -13.95 4.02 15.25
C LEU A 279 -14.73 5.32 15.52
N LEU A 280 -14.93 6.10 14.47
CA LEU A 280 -15.83 7.25 14.47
C LEU A 280 -17.20 6.79 13.98
N VAL A 281 -18.24 7.06 14.74
CA VAL A 281 -19.62 6.72 14.40
C VAL A 281 -20.47 7.99 14.39
N ILE A 282 -21.16 8.24 13.28
CA ILE A 282 -22.12 9.34 13.18
C ILE A 282 -23.50 8.73 12.96
N ARG A 283 -24.43 9.11 13.85
CA ARG A 283 -25.82 8.66 13.84
C ARG A 283 -26.74 9.81 13.58
N ASP A 284 -27.66 9.62 12.66
CA ASP A 284 -28.73 10.57 12.36
C ASP A 284 -30.13 10.00 12.73
N GLU A 285 -31.17 10.78 12.53
CA GLU A 285 -32.58 10.42 12.72
C GLU A 285 -33.36 10.53 11.41
N GLY A 286 -32.69 10.29 10.29
CA GLY A 286 -33.28 10.28 8.96
C GLY A 286 -34.07 9.00 8.64
N PRO A 287 -34.46 8.83 7.38
CA PRO A 287 -35.23 7.64 6.95
C PRO A 287 -34.39 6.36 6.89
N GLY A 288 -33.07 6.45 7.09
CA GLY A 288 -32.17 5.31 6.87
C GLY A 288 -31.89 5.04 5.39
N ILE A 289 -31.31 3.87 5.11
CA ILE A 289 -30.97 3.39 3.76
C ILE A 289 -31.54 1.98 3.55
N ASP A 290 -31.64 1.60 2.28
CA ASP A 290 -31.84 0.22 1.90
C ASP A 290 -30.48 -0.47 1.87
N GLU A 291 -30.30 -1.44 2.73
CA GLU A 291 -29.01 -2.09 2.96
C GLU A 291 -28.51 -2.88 1.75
N GLU A 292 -29.45 -3.35 0.86
CA GLU A 292 -29.08 -4.04 -0.37
C GLU A 292 -28.35 -3.10 -1.36
N THR A 293 -28.59 -1.79 -1.28
CA THR A 293 -27.99 -0.78 -2.15
C THR A 293 -26.94 0.12 -1.45
N ALA A 294 -26.54 -0.24 -0.24
CA ALA A 294 -25.57 0.56 0.54
C ALA A 294 -24.24 0.78 -0.19
N ASP A 295 -23.76 -0.22 -0.91
CA ASP A 295 -22.53 -0.14 -1.72
C ASP A 295 -22.65 0.86 -2.88
N GLU A 296 -23.85 1.02 -3.45
CA GLU A 296 -24.08 1.97 -4.52
C GLU A 296 -24.02 3.43 -4.05
N LEU A 297 -24.36 3.70 -2.77
CA LEU A 297 -24.31 5.04 -2.19
C LEU A 297 -22.89 5.60 -2.09
N THR A 298 -21.87 4.76 -2.14
CA THR A 298 -20.47 5.16 -2.15
C THR A 298 -19.95 5.51 -3.55
N GLN A 299 -20.70 5.24 -4.61
CA GLN A 299 -20.34 5.58 -5.97
C GLN A 299 -20.53 7.08 -6.24
N ALA A 300 -19.62 7.67 -7.04
CA ALA A 300 -19.69 9.07 -7.38
C ALA A 300 -20.97 9.39 -8.17
N PHE A 301 -21.62 10.50 -7.81
CA PHE A 301 -22.86 11.00 -8.43
C PHE A 301 -24.10 10.11 -8.26
N HIS A 302 -24.02 9.06 -7.44
CA HIS A 302 -25.20 8.26 -7.13
C HIS A 302 -26.11 9.00 -6.16
N ARG A 303 -27.39 9.21 -6.53
CA ARG A 303 -28.41 9.87 -5.74
C ARG A 303 -29.68 9.06 -5.77
N ARG A 304 -30.16 8.68 -4.61
CA ARG A 304 -31.41 7.94 -4.49
C ARG A 304 -32.63 8.84 -4.48
N ASP A 305 -32.54 10.03 -3.89
CA ASP A 305 -33.68 10.95 -3.79
C ASP A 305 -33.30 12.38 -4.20
N ARG A 306 -33.95 12.86 -5.25
CA ARG A 306 -33.78 14.23 -5.76
C ARG A 306 -34.42 15.31 -4.90
N ARG A 307 -35.24 14.94 -3.90
CA ARG A 307 -35.93 15.88 -3.01
C ARG A 307 -34.98 16.56 -2.02
N TYR A 308 -33.93 15.89 -1.61
CA TYR A 308 -32.90 16.44 -0.73
C TYR A 308 -31.73 16.96 -1.58
N GLY A 309 -31.62 18.27 -1.78
CA GLY A 309 -30.54 18.88 -2.56
C GLY A 309 -29.15 18.37 -2.15
N GLY A 310 -28.17 18.35 -3.05
CA GLY A 310 -26.81 17.92 -2.75
C GLY A 310 -26.05 17.48 -4.00
N SER A 311 -24.71 17.37 -3.98
CA SER A 311 -23.88 16.99 -5.13
C SER A 311 -23.84 15.49 -5.41
N GLY A 312 -24.20 14.64 -4.43
CA GLY A 312 -23.99 13.19 -4.50
C GLY A 312 -22.51 12.78 -4.37
N LEU A 313 -21.64 13.70 -4.00
CA LEU A 313 -20.20 13.47 -3.87
C LEU A 313 -19.72 13.30 -2.42
N GLY A 314 -20.51 13.71 -1.43
CA GLY A 314 -20.08 13.73 -0.02
C GLY A 314 -19.59 12.39 0.49
N LEU A 315 -20.34 11.29 0.27
CA LEU A 315 -19.92 9.95 0.70
C LEU A 315 -18.73 9.41 -0.12
N ASN A 316 -18.63 9.75 -1.40
CA ASN A 316 -17.46 9.40 -2.20
C ASN A 316 -16.19 10.09 -1.69
N ILE A 317 -16.28 11.35 -1.27
CA ILE A 317 -15.21 12.10 -0.63
C ILE A 317 -14.80 11.42 0.68
N VAL A 318 -15.76 11.04 1.53
CA VAL A 318 -15.52 10.31 2.77
C VAL A 318 -14.78 9.00 2.50
N LEU A 319 -15.27 8.20 1.55
CA LEU A 319 -14.63 6.94 1.18
C LEU A 319 -13.19 7.16 0.69
N ARG A 320 -12.98 8.17 -0.15
CA ARG A 320 -11.64 8.47 -0.68
C ARG A 320 -10.67 8.91 0.43
N ILE A 321 -11.13 9.74 1.37
CA ILE A 321 -10.32 10.14 2.52
C ILE A 321 -9.97 8.94 3.40
N LEU A 322 -10.94 8.05 3.67
CA LEU A 322 -10.70 6.83 4.42
C LEU A 322 -9.70 5.92 3.71
N GLN A 323 -9.82 5.71 2.39
CA GLN A 323 -8.85 4.94 1.61
C GLN A 323 -7.43 5.51 1.72
N LEU A 324 -7.28 6.83 1.63
CA LEU A 324 -5.99 7.50 1.79
C LEU A 324 -5.38 7.29 3.18
N HIS A 325 -6.22 7.12 4.20
CA HIS A 325 -5.80 6.86 5.59
C HIS A 325 -5.83 5.37 5.96
N GLY A 326 -5.92 4.44 4.99
CA GLY A 326 -6.01 3.01 5.27
C GLY A 326 -7.24 2.60 6.08
N GLY A 327 -8.27 3.45 6.10
CA GLY A 327 -9.51 3.26 6.84
C GLY A 327 -10.61 2.55 6.04
N ARG A 328 -11.76 2.38 6.68
CA ARG A 328 -12.93 1.71 6.09
C ARG A 328 -14.21 2.44 6.47
N LEU A 329 -15.19 2.47 5.56
CA LEU A 329 -16.53 2.99 5.75
C LEU A 329 -17.52 1.82 5.80
N GLN A 330 -18.42 1.85 6.77
CA GLN A 330 -19.58 0.97 6.83
C GLN A 330 -20.83 1.83 7.07
N LEU A 331 -21.86 1.62 6.26
CA LEU A 331 -23.15 2.29 6.39
C LEU A 331 -24.19 1.25 6.78
N GLY A 332 -25.06 1.56 7.74
CA GLY A 332 -26.13 0.69 8.18
C GLY A 332 -27.28 1.48 8.80
N ASN A 333 -28.43 0.87 8.91
CA ASN A 333 -29.52 1.46 9.62
C ASN A 333 -29.33 1.35 11.13
N ARG A 334 -29.77 2.35 11.86
CA ARG A 334 -29.80 2.31 13.32
C ARG A 334 -30.74 1.20 13.80
N GLN A 335 -30.35 0.50 14.87
CA GLN A 335 -31.18 -0.58 15.44
C GLN A 335 -32.15 -0.06 16.51
N ASP A 336 -31.88 1.11 17.12
CA ASP A 336 -32.66 1.66 18.22
C ASP A 336 -33.83 2.56 17.76
N ARG A 337 -33.71 3.16 16.58
CA ARG A 337 -34.73 4.03 15.96
C ARG A 337 -34.47 4.21 14.47
N SER A 338 -35.35 4.92 13.76
CA SER A 338 -35.12 5.30 12.37
C SER A 338 -33.87 6.20 12.29
N GLY A 339 -33.04 5.97 11.29
CA GLY A 339 -31.82 6.73 11.03
C GLY A 339 -30.72 5.92 10.39
N LEU A 340 -29.70 6.62 9.90
CA LEU A 340 -28.47 6.05 9.37
C LEU A 340 -27.37 6.09 10.44
N GLU A 341 -26.56 5.04 10.45
CA GLU A 341 -25.31 4.97 11.20
C GLU A 341 -24.15 4.83 10.20
N ALA A 342 -23.29 5.83 10.17
CA ALA A 342 -22.05 5.82 9.39
C ALA A 342 -20.88 5.53 10.32
N GLN A 343 -20.21 4.39 10.10
CA GLN A 343 -19.06 3.93 10.86
C GLN A 343 -17.79 4.10 10.03
N CYS A 344 -16.83 4.88 10.53
CA CYS A 344 -15.53 5.13 9.92
C CYS A 344 -14.43 4.59 10.84
N TRP A 345 -13.82 3.51 10.45
CA TRP A 345 -12.65 2.97 11.13
C TRP A 345 -11.37 3.53 10.53
N LEU A 346 -10.44 4.00 11.39
CA LEU A 346 -9.11 4.46 10.99
C LEU A 346 -8.03 3.78 11.83
N PRO A 347 -6.91 3.37 11.24
CA PRO A 347 -5.80 2.77 11.98
C PRO A 347 -5.12 3.81 12.89
N ALA A 348 -4.53 3.35 14.00
CA ALA A 348 -3.78 4.23 14.91
C ALA A 348 -2.45 4.67 14.30
N THR A 349 -1.86 3.83 13.44
CA THR A 349 -0.61 4.10 12.71
C THR A 349 -0.81 3.78 11.25
N LEU A 350 -0.30 4.64 10.38
CA LEU A 350 -0.25 4.42 8.94
C LEU A 350 1.09 3.76 8.60
N ASN A 351 1.05 2.60 7.94
CA ASN A 351 2.24 1.85 7.49
C ASN A 351 2.68 2.33 6.10
#